data_2127eb067ab5d48a94ccad04f36272a6
#
_entry.id   2127eb067ab5d48a94ccad04f36272a6
#
_cell.length_a   1.000
_cell.length_b   1.000
_cell.length_c   1.000
_cell.angle_alpha   90.00
_cell.angle_beta   90.00
_cell.angle_gamma   90.00
#
_symmetry.space_group_name_H-M   'P 1'
#
loop_
_entity.id
_entity.type
_entity.pdbx_description
1 polymer ?
#
loop_
_entity_poly.entity_id
_entity_poly.type
_entity_poly.pdbx_seq_one_letter_code
_entity_poly.pdbx_strand_id
1 'polypeptide(L)'
;MSARRYVETSALLRALLEGDEELRAALAGEGLFTSALTLVEAARAVRRARREGRLGAAEAREVERQLASFERACDVMGLEDEVLRLAREELPVEPVRTLDALHLASVRTLDAELGAFEVLSCDERVRENAAALGFKLFPAKSS
;
A
#
# COMPACT_ATOMS: atom_id res chain seq x y z
N MET A 1 -9.04 20.57 -2.26
CA MET A 1 -8.04 19.81 -1.49
C MET A 1 -7.97 18.38 -2.00
N SER A 2 -6.76 17.92 -2.27
CA SER A 2 -6.57 16.53 -2.67
C SER A 2 -6.90 15.60 -1.51
N ALA A 3 -7.57 14.49 -1.79
CA ALA A 3 -7.79 13.45 -0.81
C ALA A 3 -6.45 12.82 -0.44
N ARG A 4 -6.27 12.50 0.84
CA ARG A 4 -5.10 11.76 1.29
C ARG A 4 -5.30 10.29 0.96
N ARG A 5 -4.27 9.65 0.44
CA ARG A 5 -4.32 8.25 0.03
C ARG A 5 -3.20 7.47 0.68
N TYR A 6 -3.58 6.36 1.29
CA TYR A 6 -2.62 5.39 1.79
C TYR A 6 -2.46 4.29 0.76
N VAL A 7 -1.22 4.07 0.31
CA VAL A 7 -0.92 3.07 -0.71
C VAL A 7 -0.42 1.80 -0.04
N GLU A 8 -1.21 0.74 -0.13
CA GLU A 8 -0.84 -0.58 0.37
C GLU A 8 -0.14 -1.35 -0.74
N THR A 9 0.74 -2.26 -0.37
CA THR A 9 1.66 -2.95 -1.29
C THR A 9 0.99 -3.56 -2.52
N SER A 10 -0.17 -4.19 -2.36
CA SER A 10 -0.82 -4.88 -3.48
C SER A 10 -1.22 -3.92 -4.59
N ALA A 11 -1.66 -2.71 -4.24
CA ALA A 11 -2.00 -1.69 -5.23
C ALA A 11 -0.76 -1.20 -5.96
N LEU A 12 0.32 -0.95 -5.22
CA LEU A 12 1.58 -0.52 -5.80
C LEU A 12 2.12 -1.56 -6.78
N LEU A 13 2.12 -2.83 -6.38
CA LEU A 13 2.62 -3.91 -7.23
C LEU A 13 1.77 -4.11 -8.47
N ARG A 14 0.44 -3.98 -8.35
CA ARG A 14 -0.42 -4.08 -9.52
C ARG A 14 -0.13 -2.96 -10.52
N ALA A 15 0.10 -1.76 -10.04
CA ALA A 15 0.47 -0.64 -10.90
C ALA A 15 1.82 -0.87 -11.57
N LEU A 16 2.84 -1.26 -10.81
CA LEU A 16 4.21 -1.35 -11.33
C LEU A 16 4.50 -2.64 -12.10
N LEU A 17 3.98 -3.78 -11.66
CA LEU A 17 4.27 -5.08 -12.29
C LEU A 17 3.25 -5.48 -13.34
N GLU A 18 1.98 -5.12 -13.15
CA GLU A 18 0.91 -5.51 -14.07
C GLU A 18 0.45 -4.37 -14.97
N GLY A 19 0.96 -3.15 -14.74
CA GLY A 19 0.66 -2.01 -15.58
C GLY A 19 -0.78 -1.52 -15.51
N ASP A 20 -1.46 -1.73 -14.38
CA ASP A 20 -2.83 -1.28 -14.19
C ASP A 20 -2.91 0.24 -14.34
N GLU A 21 -3.59 0.71 -15.37
CA GLU A 21 -3.61 2.14 -15.73
C GLU A 21 -4.35 2.99 -14.70
N GLU A 22 -5.44 2.48 -14.15
CA GLU A 22 -6.22 3.19 -13.15
C GLU A 22 -5.39 3.43 -11.89
N LEU A 23 -4.68 2.41 -11.44
CA LEU A 23 -3.79 2.53 -10.28
C LEU A 23 -2.58 3.41 -10.59
N ARG A 24 -1.99 3.30 -11.77
CA ARG A 24 -0.90 4.19 -12.17
C ARG A 24 -1.32 5.65 -12.14
N ALA A 25 -2.52 5.95 -12.62
CA ALA A 25 -3.05 7.31 -12.60
C ALA A 25 -3.25 7.78 -11.15
N ALA A 26 -3.74 6.91 -10.28
CA ALA A 26 -3.92 7.23 -8.87
C ALA A 26 -2.58 7.54 -8.18
N LEU A 27 -1.53 6.80 -8.54
CA LEU A 27 -0.18 6.99 -7.96
C LEU A 27 0.54 8.22 -8.52
N ALA A 28 0.05 8.80 -9.60
CA ALA A 28 0.62 10.03 -10.16
C ALA A 28 0.10 11.28 -9.45
N GLY A 29 -0.89 11.15 -8.58
CA GLY A 29 -1.50 12.26 -7.87
C GLY A 29 -0.69 12.73 -6.66
N GLU A 30 -1.23 13.71 -5.95
CA GLU A 30 -0.65 14.25 -4.73
C GLU A 30 -1.30 13.59 -3.51
N GLY A 31 -0.74 13.85 -2.33
CA GLY A 31 -1.31 13.39 -1.07
C GLY A 31 -1.13 11.91 -0.83
N LEU A 32 -0.04 11.34 -1.36
CA LEU A 32 0.26 9.92 -1.19
C LEU A 32 1.02 9.67 0.10
N PHE A 33 0.56 8.69 0.85
CA PHE A 33 1.19 8.20 2.07
C PHE A 33 1.40 6.70 1.94
N THR A 34 2.44 6.19 2.55
CA THR A 34 2.67 4.75 2.62
C THR A 34 3.47 4.41 3.86
N SER A 35 3.67 3.13 4.10
CA SER A 35 4.51 2.64 5.18
C SER A 35 5.88 2.24 4.64
N ALA A 36 6.91 2.38 5.48
CA ALA A 36 8.21 1.80 5.19
C ALA A 36 8.09 0.31 4.87
N LEU A 37 7.10 -0.36 5.46
CA LEU A 37 6.79 -1.77 5.17
C LEU A 37 6.49 -2.00 3.69
N THR A 38 5.69 -1.10 3.08
CA THR A 38 5.34 -1.19 1.66
C THR A 38 6.58 -1.21 0.77
N LEU A 39 7.55 -0.37 1.10
CA LEU A 39 8.78 -0.28 0.32
C LEU A 39 9.60 -1.57 0.41
N VAL A 40 9.66 -2.17 1.58
CA VAL A 40 10.36 -3.44 1.77
C VAL A 40 9.63 -4.56 1.03
N GLU A 41 8.32 -4.65 1.18
CA GLU A 41 7.53 -5.69 0.51
C GLU A 41 7.63 -5.57 -1.00
N ALA A 42 7.55 -4.35 -1.54
CA ALA A 42 7.64 -4.12 -2.98
C ALA A 42 9.02 -4.49 -3.52
N ALA A 43 10.09 -4.09 -2.83
CA ALA A 43 11.45 -4.44 -3.24
C ALA A 43 11.64 -5.96 -3.24
N ARG A 44 11.11 -6.65 -2.23
CA ARG A 44 11.20 -8.12 -2.14
C ARG A 44 10.40 -8.79 -3.26
N ALA A 45 9.24 -8.25 -3.60
CA ALA A 45 8.41 -8.77 -4.69
C ALA A 45 9.10 -8.64 -6.05
N VAL A 46 9.79 -7.53 -6.30
CA VAL A 46 10.56 -7.33 -7.54
C VAL A 46 11.69 -8.37 -7.63
N ARG A 47 12.41 -8.59 -6.54
CA ARG A 47 13.48 -9.60 -6.49
C ARG A 47 12.93 -11.00 -6.77
N ARG A 48 11.77 -11.32 -6.21
CA ARG A 48 11.13 -12.61 -6.43
C ARG A 48 10.73 -12.78 -7.90
N ALA A 49 10.11 -11.76 -8.48
CA ALA A 49 9.69 -11.78 -9.89
C ALA A 49 10.90 -11.96 -10.81
N ARG A 50 12.01 -11.30 -10.48
CA ARG A 50 13.26 -11.42 -11.22
C ARG A 50 13.80 -12.86 -11.15
N ARG A 51 13.86 -13.41 -9.95
CA ARG A 51 14.38 -14.76 -9.72
C ARG A 51 13.52 -15.82 -10.40
N GLU A 52 12.20 -15.61 -10.44
CA GLU A 52 11.25 -16.54 -11.06
C GLU A 52 11.14 -16.36 -12.58
N GLY A 53 11.88 -15.43 -13.14
CA GLY A 53 11.87 -15.19 -14.58
C GLY A 53 10.67 -14.42 -15.10
N ARG A 54 9.85 -13.86 -14.22
CA ARG A 54 8.69 -13.04 -14.63
C ARG A 54 9.09 -11.63 -15.05
N LEU A 55 10.28 -11.19 -14.64
CA LEU A 55 10.87 -9.93 -15.07
C LEU A 55 12.27 -10.18 -15.60
N GLY A 56 12.60 -9.59 -16.75
CA GLY A 56 13.96 -9.53 -17.23
C GLY A 56 14.77 -8.48 -16.49
N ALA A 57 16.09 -8.45 -16.73
CA ALA A 57 16.98 -7.50 -16.06
C ALA A 57 16.61 -6.05 -16.34
N ALA A 58 16.31 -5.71 -17.58
CA ALA A 58 15.94 -4.34 -17.96
C ALA A 58 14.61 -3.93 -17.35
N GLU A 59 13.62 -4.82 -17.36
CA GLU A 59 12.32 -4.57 -16.77
C GLU A 59 12.42 -4.37 -15.26
N ALA A 60 13.23 -5.19 -14.59
CA ALA A 60 13.44 -5.08 -13.15
C ALA A 60 14.06 -3.72 -12.79
N ARG A 61 15.05 -3.26 -13.57
CA ARG A 61 15.66 -1.95 -13.35
C ARG A 61 14.65 -0.82 -13.52
N GLU A 62 13.75 -0.94 -14.51
CA GLU A 62 12.71 0.07 -14.72
C GLU A 62 11.73 0.10 -13.56
N VAL A 63 11.30 -1.06 -13.08
CA VAL A 63 10.40 -1.12 -11.92
C VAL A 63 11.08 -0.54 -10.68
N GLU A 64 12.36 -0.83 -10.48
CA GLU A 64 13.13 -0.26 -9.36
C GLU A 64 13.20 1.27 -9.44
N ARG A 65 13.38 1.84 -10.66
CA ARG A 65 13.35 3.30 -10.85
C ARG A 65 11.99 3.87 -10.50
N GLN A 66 10.92 3.21 -10.93
CA GLN A 66 9.55 3.65 -10.63
C GLN A 66 9.27 3.58 -9.13
N LEU A 67 9.77 2.54 -8.46
CA LEU A 67 9.62 2.39 -7.02
C LEU A 67 10.36 3.52 -6.28
N ALA A 68 11.57 3.85 -6.71
CA ALA A 68 12.33 4.95 -6.13
C ALA A 68 11.60 6.29 -6.33
N SER A 69 11.00 6.50 -7.50
CA SER A 69 10.23 7.69 -7.80
C SER A 69 8.99 7.79 -6.89
N PHE A 70 8.30 6.66 -6.69
CA PHE A 70 7.16 6.58 -5.80
C PHE A 70 7.57 6.94 -4.36
N GLU A 71 8.67 6.37 -3.90
CA GLU A 71 9.18 6.66 -2.54
C GLU A 71 9.43 8.15 -2.35
N ARG A 72 10.03 8.82 -3.33
CA ARG A 72 10.31 10.26 -3.25
C ARG A 72 9.04 11.10 -3.25
N ALA A 73 7.98 10.61 -3.88
CA ALA A 73 6.71 11.34 -4.00
C ALA A 73 5.79 11.14 -2.80
N CYS A 74 6.06 10.15 -1.97
CA CYS A 74 5.21 9.80 -0.84
C CYS A 74 5.72 10.34 0.49
N ASP A 75 4.79 10.56 1.41
CA ASP A 75 5.12 10.65 2.81
C ASP A 75 5.19 9.21 3.34
N VAL A 76 6.37 8.80 3.77
CA VAL A 76 6.61 7.43 4.22
C VAL A 76 6.65 7.41 5.75
N MET A 77 5.73 6.65 6.36
CA MET A 77 5.75 6.50 7.81
C MET A 77 6.50 5.23 8.22
N GLY A 78 7.23 5.33 9.33
CA GLY A 78 7.90 4.18 9.90
C GLY A 78 6.94 3.28 10.68
N LEU A 79 7.44 2.14 11.11
CA LEU A 79 6.72 1.23 12.00
C LEU A 79 6.96 1.68 13.45
N GLU A 80 6.30 2.77 13.82
CA GLU A 80 6.47 3.37 15.13
C GLU A 80 5.72 2.60 16.20
N ASP A 81 6.02 2.90 17.47
CA ASP A 81 5.44 2.16 18.61
C ASP A 81 3.93 2.13 18.57
N GLU A 82 3.29 3.24 18.22
CA GLU A 82 1.83 3.33 18.13
C GLU A 82 1.27 2.35 17.09
N VAL A 83 1.92 2.27 15.91
CA VAL A 83 1.52 1.36 14.84
C VAL A 83 1.68 -0.09 15.30
N LEU A 84 2.82 -0.40 15.91
CA LEU A 84 3.10 -1.76 16.39
C LEU A 84 2.12 -2.19 17.48
N ARG A 85 1.76 -1.27 18.36
CA ARG A 85 0.79 -1.54 19.41
C ARG A 85 -0.61 -1.78 18.84
N LEU A 86 -1.04 -0.90 17.93
CA LEU A 86 -2.37 -0.98 17.32
C LEU A 86 -2.54 -2.24 16.46
N ALA A 87 -1.47 -2.66 15.80
CA ALA A 87 -1.50 -3.87 14.96
C ALA A 87 -1.76 -5.16 15.74
N ARG A 88 -1.61 -5.13 17.06
CA ARG A 88 -1.86 -6.28 17.93
C ARG A 88 -3.34 -6.47 18.26
N GLU A 89 -4.17 -5.46 17.98
CA GLU A 89 -5.58 -5.48 18.33
C GLU A 89 -6.41 -6.28 17.31
N GLU A 90 -7.54 -6.80 17.78
CA GLU A 90 -8.47 -7.50 16.91
C GLU A 90 -9.05 -6.54 15.86
N LEU A 91 -9.19 -7.02 14.64
CA LEU A 91 -9.75 -6.25 13.54
C LEU A 91 -11.17 -6.75 13.23
N PRO A 92 -11.99 -5.91 12.55
CA PRO A 92 -13.39 -6.27 12.29
C PRO A 92 -13.58 -7.58 11.54
N VAL A 93 -12.68 -7.93 10.64
CA VAL A 93 -12.80 -9.13 9.80
C VAL A 93 -11.54 -9.97 9.93
N GLU A 94 -11.53 -10.86 10.91
CA GLU A 94 -10.41 -11.78 11.13
C GLU A 94 -10.65 -13.09 10.36
N PRO A 95 -9.62 -13.91 10.08
CA PRO A 95 -8.23 -13.72 10.45
C PRO A 95 -7.50 -12.71 9.54
N VAL A 96 -6.57 -11.97 10.12
CA VAL A 96 -5.74 -11.02 9.39
C VAL A 96 -4.28 -11.35 9.64
N ARG A 97 -3.49 -11.43 8.55
CA ARG A 97 -2.05 -11.70 8.67
C ARG A 97 -1.34 -10.49 9.25
N THR A 98 -0.20 -10.76 9.89
CA THR A 98 0.57 -9.73 10.60
C THR A 98 0.90 -8.53 9.72
N LEU A 99 1.37 -8.75 8.48
CA LEU A 99 1.74 -7.64 7.60
C LEU A 99 0.53 -6.79 7.22
N ASP A 100 -0.63 -7.44 7.00
CA ASP A 100 -1.87 -6.72 6.70
C ASP A 100 -2.34 -5.93 7.90
N ALA A 101 -2.19 -6.48 9.11
CA ALA A 101 -2.52 -5.77 10.34
C ALA A 101 -1.64 -4.52 10.51
N LEU A 102 -0.37 -4.60 10.12
CA LEU A 102 0.54 -3.45 10.16
C LEU A 102 0.13 -2.36 9.17
N HIS A 103 -0.32 -2.72 7.98
CA HIS A 103 -0.85 -1.74 7.02
C HIS A 103 -2.09 -1.06 7.56
N LEU A 104 -3.03 -1.83 8.11
CA LEU A 104 -4.26 -1.27 8.67
C LEU A 104 -3.97 -0.38 9.87
N ALA A 105 -3.05 -0.78 10.73
CA ALA A 105 -2.63 0.04 11.85
C ALA A 105 -1.98 1.35 11.39
N SER A 106 -1.21 1.29 10.30
CA SER A 106 -0.57 2.48 9.74
C SER A 106 -1.60 3.51 9.27
N VAL A 107 -2.59 3.08 8.47
CA VAL A 107 -3.59 4.02 7.97
C VAL A 107 -4.49 4.52 9.11
N ARG A 108 -4.78 3.70 10.11
CA ARG A 108 -5.57 4.12 11.26
C ARG A 108 -4.85 5.21 12.05
N THR A 109 -3.54 5.07 12.23
CA THR A 109 -2.73 6.06 12.92
C THR A 109 -2.70 7.38 12.16
N LEU A 110 -2.51 7.31 10.83
CA LEU A 110 -2.53 8.48 9.97
C LEU A 110 -3.89 9.18 9.99
N ASP A 111 -4.97 8.40 9.94
CA ASP A 111 -6.33 8.93 9.98
C ASP A 111 -6.61 9.67 11.27
N ALA A 112 -6.15 9.14 12.39
CA ALA A 112 -6.32 9.77 13.70
C ALA A 112 -5.60 11.12 13.79
N GLU A 113 -4.47 11.25 13.09
CA GLU A 113 -3.68 12.48 13.11
C GLU A 113 -4.12 13.51 12.08
N LEU A 114 -4.45 13.07 10.88
CA LEU A 114 -4.64 13.94 9.73
C LEU A 114 -6.07 13.98 9.19
N GLY A 115 -6.91 13.05 9.62
CA GLY A 115 -8.29 12.94 9.11
C GLY A 115 -8.36 12.17 7.81
N ALA A 116 -9.53 12.04 7.28
CA ALA A 116 -9.98 11.21 6.15
C ALA A 116 -8.92 10.70 5.16
N PHE A 117 -8.79 9.38 5.07
CA PHE A 117 -7.92 8.71 4.10
C PHE A 117 -8.72 7.79 3.18
N GLU A 118 -8.25 7.69 1.95
CA GLU A 118 -8.66 6.65 1.02
C GLU A 118 -7.56 5.58 1.00
N VAL A 119 -7.94 4.31 1.03
CA VAL A 119 -6.98 3.20 1.04
C VAL A 119 -6.90 2.60 -0.36
N LEU A 120 -5.69 2.64 -0.95
CA LEU A 120 -5.41 1.99 -2.22
C LEU A 120 -4.92 0.57 -1.93
N SER A 121 -5.74 -0.41 -2.24
CA SER A 121 -5.39 -1.82 -2.03
C SER A 121 -6.15 -2.72 -2.98
N CYS A 122 -5.49 -3.80 -3.39
CA CYS A 122 -6.09 -4.87 -4.17
C CYS A 122 -6.18 -6.17 -3.37
N ASP A 123 -5.76 -6.13 -2.12
CA ASP A 123 -5.83 -7.28 -1.22
C ASP A 123 -7.22 -7.32 -0.57
N GLU A 124 -7.91 -8.43 -0.75
CA GLU A 124 -9.31 -8.53 -0.32
C GLU A 124 -9.47 -8.36 1.19
N ARG A 125 -8.61 -8.97 1.98
CA ARG A 125 -8.73 -8.91 3.44
C ARG A 125 -8.43 -7.49 3.96
N VAL A 126 -7.46 -6.81 3.36
CA VAL A 126 -7.18 -5.40 3.70
C VAL A 126 -8.39 -4.55 3.32
N ARG A 127 -8.95 -4.76 2.14
CA ARG A 127 -10.12 -3.99 1.67
C ARG A 127 -11.32 -4.19 2.58
N GLU A 128 -11.63 -5.43 2.94
CA GLU A 128 -12.76 -5.73 3.83
C GLU A 128 -12.63 -5.00 5.17
N ASN A 129 -11.44 -5.05 5.75
CA ASN A 129 -11.20 -4.39 7.03
C ASN A 129 -11.21 -2.87 6.91
N ALA A 130 -10.60 -2.33 5.86
CA ALA A 130 -10.59 -0.89 5.65
C ALA A 130 -12.01 -0.36 5.50
N ALA A 131 -12.85 -1.06 4.74
CA ALA A 131 -14.25 -0.68 4.58
C ALA A 131 -15.00 -0.74 5.91
N ALA A 132 -14.80 -1.80 6.68
CA ALA A 132 -15.44 -1.97 8.00
C ALA A 132 -15.00 -0.89 8.98
N LEU A 133 -13.78 -0.38 8.83
CA LEU A 133 -13.25 0.71 9.66
C LEU A 133 -13.68 2.10 9.17
N GLY A 134 -14.41 2.17 8.06
CA GLY A 134 -14.96 3.42 7.55
C GLY A 134 -14.13 4.14 6.50
N PHE A 135 -13.07 3.51 6.00
CA PHE A 135 -12.23 4.11 4.95
C PHE A 135 -12.86 3.96 3.58
N LYS A 136 -12.65 4.96 2.74
CA LYS A 136 -12.93 4.82 1.30
C LYS A 136 -11.88 3.91 0.69
N LEU A 137 -12.28 3.15 -0.32
CA LEU A 137 -11.40 2.23 -1.03
C LEU A 137 -11.16 2.69 -2.46
N PHE A 138 -9.94 2.48 -2.94
CA PHE A 138 -9.62 2.63 -4.34
C PHE A 138 -8.81 1.41 -4.79
N PRO A 139 -9.13 0.74 -5.89
CA PRO A 139 -10.32 1.03 -6.70
C PRO A 139 -11.60 0.76 -5.90
N ALA A 140 -12.71 1.41 -6.30
CA ALA A 140 -13.96 1.30 -5.55
C ALA A 140 -14.48 -0.14 -5.55
N LYS A 141 -14.23 -0.89 -6.64
CA LYS A 141 -14.60 -2.31 -6.75
C LYS A 141 -13.35 -3.14 -6.94
N SER A 142 -13.29 -4.28 -6.24
CA SER A 142 -12.23 -5.24 -6.48
C SER A 142 -12.47 -5.93 -7.82
N SER A 143 -11.43 -6.11 -8.58
CA SER A 143 -11.50 -6.83 -9.85
C SER A 143 -11.37 -8.33 -9.62
#